data_26f776c91c952cc5e81d1091041887e1
#
_entry.id   26f776c91c952cc5e81d1091041887e1
#
_cell.length_a   1.000
_cell.length_b   1.000
_cell.length_c   1.000
_cell.angle_alpha   90.00
_cell.angle_beta   90.00
_cell.angle_gamma   90.00
#
_symmetry.space_group_name_H-M   'P 1'
#
loop_
_entity.id
_entity.type
_entity.pdbx_description
1 polymer ?
#
loop_
_entity_poly.entity_id
_entity_poly.type
_entity_poly.pdbx_seq_one_letter_code
_entity_poly.pdbx_strand_id
1 'polypeptide(L)'
;MKSFLKYTLATITGIIITFLLFFVILIASLSTIAISGEKPVTISENSVLVLKGGVAIPDQGSNNPYEGLDLINMTVTPAPGLNEILNNLKKAASDDKIKGILIENGIMPSGWATTGEIRKALQEFRKSGKFVIAYSDYVMLQEGYYLSTAADRIYINPSSTLDFKGLSGEIMFYKNALEKLGVEVQVTRHGKFKGAVEPFILDKLSPENEEQIKSYIGSIWSHVIAEISKARGISADSLNKLADNLTGYVADGALENGLVDGLVYRDALIDTLKIRSGLTTDDKIMMVPMHKYTKVPEPSKTVSSKDRISVIYASGTIAMGRGNESNIGGNSYSDLIRKERKDSTVKAIVLRVNSP
;
A
#
# COMPACT_ATOMS: atom_id res chain seq x y z
N MET A 1 -63.51 -11.93 -10.06
CA MET A 1 -62.35 -12.56 -9.38
C MET A 1 -61.32 -13.18 -10.37
N LYS A 2 -61.71 -14.09 -11.27
CA LYS A 2 -60.77 -14.78 -12.19
C LYS A 2 -60.00 -13.80 -13.10
N SER A 3 -60.64 -12.77 -13.64
CA SER A 3 -59.97 -11.75 -14.48
C SER A 3 -59.02 -10.87 -13.72
N PHE A 4 -59.37 -10.48 -12.48
CA PHE A 4 -58.48 -9.69 -11.62
C PHE A 4 -57.19 -10.45 -11.32
N LEU A 5 -57.33 -11.73 -10.91
CA LEU A 5 -56.16 -12.57 -10.57
C LEU A 5 -55.27 -12.78 -11.81
N LYS A 6 -55.85 -12.92 -13.02
CA LYS A 6 -55.11 -13.05 -14.28
C LYS A 6 -54.28 -11.78 -14.58
N TYR A 7 -54.84 -10.59 -14.44
CA TYR A 7 -54.14 -9.35 -14.68
C TYR A 7 -53.06 -9.07 -13.60
N THR A 8 -53.36 -9.35 -12.34
CA THR A 8 -52.39 -9.22 -11.24
C THR A 8 -51.19 -10.14 -11.46
N LEU A 9 -51.43 -11.40 -11.85
CA LEU A 9 -50.35 -12.34 -12.18
C LEU A 9 -49.53 -11.87 -13.38
N ALA A 10 -50.19 -11.38 -14.43
CA ALA A 10 -49.50 -10.87 -15.61
C ALA A 10 -48.61 -9.65 -15.28
N THR A 11 -49.09 -8.73 -14.43
CA THR A 11 -48.29 -7.56 -13.97
C THR A 11 -47.10 -7.97 -13.16
N ILE A 12 -47.28 -8.87 -12.19
CA ILE A 12 -46.17 -9.39 -11.36
C ILE A 12 -45.12 -10.08 -12.22
N THR A 13 -45.56 -10.92 -13.18
CA THR A 13 -44.66 -11.59 -14.12
C THR A 13 -43.90 -10.56 -14.99
N GLY A 14 -44.58 -9.53 -15.48
CA GLY A 14 -43.98 -8.46 -16.24
C GLY A 14 -42.91 -7.70 -15.43
N ILE A 15 -43.20 -7.36 -14.19
CA ILE A 15 -42.23 -6.71 -13.28
C ILE A 15 -41.01 -7.59 -13.05
N ILE A 16 -41.21 -8.88 -12.78
CA ILE A 16 -40.09 -9.84 -12.57
C ILE A 16 -39.20 -9.93 -13.80
N ILE A 17 -39.82 -10.05 -15.00
CA ILE A 17 -39.07 -10.11 -16.27
C ILE A 17 -38.29 -8.81 -16.50
N THR A 18 -38.90 -7.66 -16.24
CA THR A 18 -38.23 -6.35 -16.38
C THR A 18 -37.05 -6.22 -15.43
N PHE A 19 -37.20 -6.63 -14.18
CA PHE A 19 -36.09 -6.65 -13.23
C PHE A 19 -34.98 -7.62 -13.65
N LEU A 20 -35.31 -8.81 -14.14
CA LEU A 20 -34.36 -9.78 -14.65
C LEU A 20 -33.57 -9.24 -15.85
N LEU A 21 -34.27 -8.62 -16.82
CA LEU A 21 -33.63 -7.97 -17.98
C LEU A 21 -32.71 -6.81 -17.54
N PHE A 22 -33.17 -5.97 -16.61
CA PHE A 22 -32.37 -4.90 -16.06
C PHE A 22 -31.09 -5.43 -15.39
N PHE A 23 -31.21 -6.51 -14.60
CA PHE A 23 -30.05 -7.16 -13.95
C PHE A 23 -29.08 -7.77 -14.98
N VAL A 24 -29.59 -8.41 -16.03
CA VAL A 24 -28.75 -8.96 -17.11
C VAL A 24 -28.01 -7.86 -17.85
N ILE A 25 -28.69 -6.74 -18.18
CA ILE A 25 -28.05 -5.57 -18.82
C ILE A 25 -27.03 -4.95 -17.90
N LEU A 26 -27.33 -4.84 -16.59
CA LEU A 26 -26.39 -4.30 -15.59
C LEU A 26 -25.13 -5.18 -15.49
N ILE A 27 -25.31 -6.49 -15.38
CA ILE A 27 -24.19 -7.44 -15.34
C ILE A 27 -23.39 -7.41 -16.64
N ALA A 28 -24.04 -7.38 -17.79
CA ALA A 28 -23.38 -7.27 -19.09
C ALA A 28 -22.58 -5.96 -19.22
N SER A 29 -23.14 -4.84 -18.74
CA SER A 29 -22.45 -3.54 -18.72
C SER A 29 -21.23 -3.55 -17.79
N LEU A 30 -21.36 -4.09 -16.58
CA LEU A 30 -20.27 -4.26 -15.63
C LEU A 30 -19.19 -5.21 -16.17
N SER A 31 -19.59 -6.30 -16.82
CA SER A 31 -18.67 -7.25 -17.47
C SER A 31 -17.91 -6.60 -18.62
N THR A 32 -18.56 -5.72 -19.40
CA THR A 32 -17.91 -5.01 -20.51
C THR A 32 -16.86 -4.01 -19.98
N ILE A 33 -17.12 -3.38 -18.84
CA ILE A 33 -16.16 -2.49 -18.17
C ILE A 33 -14.97 -3.29 -17.64
N ALA A 34 -15.23 -4.46 -17.03
CA ALA A 34 -14.18 -5.34 -16.49
C ALA A 34 -13.37 -6.08 -17.58
N ILE A 35 -14.01 -6.41 -18.72
CA ILE A 35 -13.43 -7.15 -19.85
C ILE A 35 -12.95 -6.20 -20.97
N SER A 36 -13.33 -4.91 -20.95
CA SER A 36 -12.71 -3.93 -21.85
C SER A 36 -11.23 -3.94 -21.57
N GLY A 37 -10.54 -4.90 -22.18
CA GLY A 37 -9.12 -5.04 -22.06
C GLY A 37 -8.52 -3.66 -22.23
N GLU A 38 -7.97 -3.11 -21.18
CA GLU A 38 -7.28 -1.82 -21.26
C GLU A 38 -6.37 -1.92 -22.46
N LYS A 39 -6.51 -0.98 -23.37
CA LYS A 39 -5.61 -0.86 -24.52
C LYS A 39 -4.19 -1.00 -24.03
N PRO A 40 -3.30 -1.73 -24.73
CA PRO A 40 -1.91 -1.84 -24.34
C PRO A 40 -1.39 -0.46 -23.98
N VAL A 41 -0.89 -0.31 -22.76
CA VAL A 41 -0.36 0.98 -22.31
C VAL A 41 0.89 1.25 -23.13
N THR A 42 0.78 2.16 -24.09
CA THR A 42 1.95 2.64 -24.86
C THR A 42 2.63 3.72 -24.05
N ILE A 43 3.88 3.50 -23.71
CA ILE A 43 4.70 4.48 -23.00
C ILE A 43 5.46 5.31 -24.02
N SER A 44 5.36 6.64 -23.88
CA SER A 44 6.12 7.58 -24.68
C SER A 44 7.56 7.70 -24.16
N GLU A 45 8.46 8.15 -25.00
CA GLU A 45 9.80 8.56 -24.56
C GLU A 45 9.69 9.66 -23.49
N ASN A 46 10.68 9.72 -22.60
CA ASN A 46 10.77 10.73 -21.55
C ASN A 46 9.60 10.72 -20.53
N SER A 47 9.03 9.53 -20.29
CA SER A 47 7.95 9.35 -19.32
C SER A 47 8.45 9.28 -17.89
N VAL A 48 7.58 9.64 -16.93
CA VAL A 48 7.81 9.52 -15.48
C VAL A 48 6.81 8.52 -14.90
N LEU A 49 7.33 7.54 -14.16
CA LEU A 49 6.50 6.57 -13.44
C LEU A 49 5.99 7.20 -12.15
N VAL A 50 4.71 7.02 -11.84
CA VAL A 50 4.08 7.61 -10.65
C VAL A 50 3.69 6.54 -9.64
N LEU A 51 4.30 6.63 -8.45
CA LEU A 51 3.91 5.86 -7.28
C LEU A 51 3.01 6.73 -6.40
N LYS A 52 1.70 6.43 -6.40
CA LYS A 52 0.72 7.15 -5.56
C LYS A 52 0.55 6.45 -4.21
N GLY A 53 0.45 7.26 -3.14
CA GLY A 53 -0.02 6.82 -1.84
C GLY A 53 -1.55 6.86 -1.73
N GLY A 54 -2.07 6.70 -0.51
CA GLY A 54 -3.49 6.84 -0.17
C GLY A 54 -4.26 5.52 -0.12
N VAL A 55 -3.70 4.42 -0.60
CA VAL A 55 -4.29 3.08 -0.50
C VAL A 55 -3.29 2.10 0.14
N ALA A 56 -3.81 1.13 0.89
CA ALA A 56 -3.00 0.06 1.45
C ALA A 56 -2.44 -0.81 0.32
N ILE A 57 -1.18 -1.17 0.43
CA ILE A 57 -0.48 -2.01 -0.55
C ILE A 57 -0.45 -3.44 0.01
N PRO A 58 -1.22 -4.38 -0.56
CA PRO A 58 -1.15 -5.78 -0.17
C PRO A 58 0.18 -6.41 -0.62
N ASP A 59 0.57 -7.52 0.00
CA ASP A 59 1.78 -8.24 -0.40
C ASP A 59 1.73 -8.72 -1.87
N GLN A 60 0.54 -9.08 -2.34
CA GLN A 60 0.26 -9.50 -3.72
C GLN A 60 -0.95 -8.74 -4.25
N GLY A 61 -0.89 -8.30 -5.51
CA GLY A 61 -2.03 -7.71 -6.19
C GLY A 61 -3.19 -8.70 -6.30
N SER A 62 -4.41 -8.18 -6.26
CA SER A 62 -5.61 -9.00 -6.37
C SER A 62 -5.88 -9.41 -7.82
N ASN A 63 -6.37 -10.64 -7.96
CA ASN A 63 -6.89 -11.15 -9.23
C ASN A 63 -8.40 -10.87 -9.39
N ASN A 64 -9.02 -10.17 -8.42
CA ASN A 64 -10.43 -9.82 -8.49
C ASN A 64 -10.63 -8.63 -9.44
N PRO A 65 -11.30 -8.81 -10.59
CA PRO A 65 -11.50 -7.74 -11.58
C PRO A 65 -12.40 -6.60 -11.09
N TYR A 66 -13.08 -6.78 -9.96
CA TYR A 66 -13.96 -5.78 -9.36
C TYR A 66 -13.33 -5.05 -8.17
N GLU A 67 -12.10 -5.39 -7.80
CA GLU A 67 -11.39 -4.68 -6.74
C GLU A 67 -11.02 -3.27 -7.20
N GLY A 68 -11.30 -2.28 -6.34
CA GLY A 68 -11.10 -0.86 -6.68
C GLY A 68 -12.16 -0.30 -7.64
N LEU A 69 -13.35 -0.96 -7.77
CA LEU A 69 -14.46 -0.47 -8.54
C LEU A 69 -15.06 0.79 -7.89
N ASP A 70 -14.91 1.91 -8.56
CA ASP A 70 -15.61 3.16 -8.23
C ASP A 70 -16.90 3.23 -9.04
N LEU A 71 -18.03 3.00 -8.36
CA LEU A 71 -19.36 2.98 -8.99
C LEU A 71 -19.82 4.37 -9.43
N ILE A 72 -19.25 5.44 -8.86
CA ILE A 72 -19.62 6.83 -9.20
C ILE A 72 -18.97 7.22 -10.52
N ASN A 73 -17.67 6.94 -10.64
CA ASN A 73 -16.88 7.29 -11.83
C ASN A 73 -16.82 6.14 -12.87
N MET A 74 -17.43 4.99 -12.57
CA MET A 74 -17.42 3.79 -13.41
C MET A 74 -15.99 3.37 -13.83
N THR A 75 -15.03 3.51 -12.89
CA THR A 75 -13.64 3.15 -13.10
C THR A 75 -13.20 2.05 -12.15
N VAL A 76 -12.29 1.20 -12.62
CA VAL A 76 -11.63 0.18 -11.79
C VAL A 76 -10.18 0.58 -11.63
N THR A 77 -9.76 0.86 -10.41
CA THR A 77 -8.37 1.21 -10.09
C THR A 77 -7.87 0.27 -8.99
N PRO A 78 -7.41 -0.93 -9.37
CA PRO A 78 -6.89 -1.88 -8.38
C PRO A 78 -5.62 -1.33 -7.74
N ALA A 79 -5.47 -1.54 -6.43
CA ALA A 79 -4.22 -1.27 -5.75
C ALA A 79 -3.15 -2.27 -6.24
N PRO A 80 -1.99 -1.80 -6.72
CA PRO A 80 -0.92 -2.72 -7.10
C PRO A 80 -0.39 -3.43 -5.85
N GLY A 81 -0.11 -4.72 -5.96
CA GLY A 81 0.56 -5.45 -4.90
C GLY A 81 2.02 -5.02 -4.74
N LEU A 82 2.59 -5.26 -3.56
CA LEU A 82 4.01 -5.00 -3.30
C LEU A 82 4.90 -5.70 -4.32
N ASN A 83 4.62 -6.97 -4.63
CA ASN A 83 5.34 -7.74 -5.65
C ASN A 83 5.34 -7.04 -7.02
N GLU A 84 4.22 -6.46 -7.42
CA GLU A 84 4.09 -5.74 -8.69
C GLU A 84 4.87 -4.42 -8.66
N ILE A 85 4.80 -3.67 -7.56
CA ILE A 85 5.57 -2.44 -7.37
C ILE A 85 7.07 -2.73 -7.47
N LEU A 86 7.57 -3.74 -6.75
CA LEU A 86 8.98 -4.11 -6.77
C LEU A 86 9.46 -4.53 -8.17
N ASN A 87 8.66 -5.34 -8.87
CA ASN A 87 8.94 -5.75 -10.25
C ASN A 87 8.92 -4.55 -11.21
N ASN A 88 7.96 -3.64 -11.06
CA ASN A 88 7.87 -2.43 -11.88
C ASN A 88 9.08 -1.51 -11.67
N LEU A 89 9.53 -1.33 -10.44
CA LEU A 89 10.72 -0.53 -10.15
C LEU A 89 11.96 -1.14 -10.79
N LYS A 90 12.13 -2.46 -10.70
CA LYS A 90 13.23 -3.19 -11.35
C LYS A 90 13.16 -3.06 -12.88
N LYS A 91 11.98 -3.25 -13.48
CA LYS A 91 11.73 -3.09 -14.90
C LYS A 91 12.02 -1.66 -15.37
N ALA A 92 11.52 -0.65 -14.65
CA ALA A 92 11.70 0.75 -14.96
C ALA A 92 13.18 1.19 -14.91
N ALA A 93 14.01 0.56 -14.11
CA ALA A 93 15.45 0.84 -14.05
C ALA A 93 16.14 0.56 -15.40
N SER A 94 15.67 -0.43 -16.17
CA SER A 94 16.22 -0.80 -17.48
C SER A 94 15.39 -0.31 -18.68
N ASP A 95 14.24 0.34 -18.47
CA ASP A 95 13.38 0.86 -19.54
C ASP A 95 13.80 2.28 -19.93
N ASP A 96 14.42 2.46 -21.10
CA ASP A 96 14.93 3.75 -21.57
C ASP A 96 13.85 4.83 -21.74
N LYS A 97 12.58 4.45 -21.86
CA LYS A 97 11.45 5.37 -21.94
C LYS A 97 11.12 6.03 -20.61
N ILE A 98 11.47 5.38 -19.49
CA ILE A 98 11.27 5.92 -18.15
C ILE A 98 12.51 6.70 -17.74
N LYS A 99 12.35 8.00 -17.48
CA LYS A 99 13.45 8.89 -17.04
C LYS A 99 13.55 9.04 -15.53
N GLY A 100 12.44 8.82 -14.83
CA GLY A 100 12.42 8.94 -13.37
C GLY A 100 11.13 8.47 -12.76
N ILE A 101 11.04 8.62 -11.43
CA ILE A 101 9.87 8.28 -10.62
C ILE A 101 9.42 9.52 -9.86
N LEU A 102 8.12 9.75 -9.85
CA LEU A 102 7.46 10.66 -8.92
C LEU A 102 6.78 9.82 -7.82
N ILE A 103 7.20 10.02 -6.59
CA ILE A 103 6.48 9.54 -5.40
C ILE A 103 5.48 10.62 -5.02
N GLU A 104 4.23 10.39 -5.34
CA GLU A 104 3.13 11.30 -5.04
C GLU A 104 2.36 10.74 -3.84
N ASN A 105 2.87 11.01 -2.66
CA ASN A 105 2.29 10.47 -1.45
C ASN A 105 2.15 11.53 -0.36
N GLY A 106 1.04 11.52 0.34
CA GLY A 106 0.90 12.15 1.64
C GLY A 106 0.68 11.07 2.71
N ILE A 107 -0.03 10.02 2.35
CA ILE A 107 -0.48 8.95 3.26
C ILE A 107 -0.07 7.62 2.67
N MET A 108 0.62 6.79 3.46
CA MET A 108 1.03 5.43 3.10
C MET A 108 0.47 4.44 4.13
N PRO A 109 -0.76 3.95 3.98
CA PRO A 109 -1.38 3.06 4.97
C PRO A 109 -0.96 1.59 4.76
N SER A 110 0.34 1.31 4.61
CA SER A 110 0.84 0.00 4.19
C SER A 110 1.71 -0.72 5.22
N GLY A 111 1.99 -0.05 6.34
CA GLY A 111 2.87 -0.55 7.39
C GLY A 111 4.38 -0.41 7.07
N TRP A 112 5.17 -0.28 8.11
CA TRP A 112 6.60 0.06 8.04
C TRP A 112 7.45 -0.94 7.25
N ALA A 113 7.12 -2.24 7.31
CA ALA A 113 7.87 -3.27 6.60
C ALA A 113 7.67 -3.16 5.08
N THR A 114 6.42 -3.05 4.62
CA THR A 114 6.07 -2.87 3.21
C THR A 114 6.67 -1.58 2.65
N THR A 115 6.53 -0.49 3.39
CA THR A 115 7.12 0.82 3.03
C THR A 115 8.64 0.75 2.97
N GLY A 116 9.28 0.02 3.89
CA GLY A 116 10.72 -0.21 3.89
C GLY A 116 11.22 -1.00 2.67
N GLU A 117 10.47 -2.01 2.22
CA GLU A 117 10.81 -2.76 1.01
C GLU A 117 10.72 -1.88 -0.25
N ILE A 118 9.66 -1.08 -0.38
CA ILE A 118 9.52 -0.13 -1.50
C ILE A 118 10.63 0.91 -1.46
N ARG A 119 10.93 1.46 -0.27
CA ARG A 119 12.03 2.42 -0.07
C ARG A 119 13.36 1.86 -0.54
N LYS A 120 13.69 0.62 -0.18
CA LYS A 120 14.90 -0.07 -0.63
C LYS A 120 14.92 -0.26 -2.15
N ALA A 121 13.80 -0.64 -2.75
CA ALA A 121 13.70 -0.80 -4.20
C ALA A 121 13.86 0.52 -4.96
N LEU A 122 13.37 1.64 -4.41
CA LEU A 122 13.61 2.99 -4.95
C LEU A 122 15.09 3.39 -4.86
N GLN A 123 15.77 3.04 -3.78
CA GLN A 123 17.22 3.25 -3.66
C GLN A 123 18.01 2.45 -4.70
N GLU A 124 17.60 1.20 -4.98
CA GLU A 124 18.20 0.39 -6.04
C GLU A 124 17.90 0.99 -7.43
N PHE A 125 16.66 1.45 -7.67
CA PHE A 125 16.29 2.13 -8.91
C PHE A 125 17.19 3.34 -9.19
N ARG A 126 17.50 4.16 -8.18
CA ARG A 126 18.39 5.33 -8.32
C ARG A 126 19.79 4.97 -8.82
N LYS A 127 20.27 3.75 -8.58
CA LYS A 127 21.57 3.29 -9.10
C LYS A 127 21.60 3.19 -10.64
N SER A 128 20.45 3.18 -11.30
CA SER A 128 20.34 3.28 -12.76
C SER A 128 20.67 4.67 -13.31
N GLY A 129 20.89 5.67 -12.44
CA GLY A 129 21.14 7.07 -12.83
C GLY A 129 19.86 7.87 -13.10
N LYS A 130 18.70 7.27 -12.99
CA LYS A 130 17.38 7.92 -13.16
C LYS A 130 16.94 8.60 -11.87
N PHE A 131 16.21 9.72 -11.99
CA PHE A 131 15.82 10.50 -10.83
C PHE A 131 14.61 9.91 -10.08
N VAL A 132 14.55 10.19 -8.80
CA VAL A 132 13.37 9.97 -7.95
C VAL A 132 13.05 11.29 -7.24
N ILE A 133 11.83 11.79 -7.43
CA ILE A 133 11.31 12.99 -6.76
C ILE A 133 10.10 12.58 -5.92
N ALA A 134 10.03 13.07 -4.68
CA ALA A 134 8.88 12.93 -3.82
C ALA A 134 8.14 14.26 -3.70
N TYR A 135 6.80 14.20 -3.67
CA TYR A 135 5.94 15.38 -3.54
C TYR A 135 4.69 15.10 -2.72
N SER A 136 4.30 16.08 -1.91
CA SER A 136 3.02 16.08 -1.21
C SER A 136 2.33 17.43 -1.36
N ASP A 137 1.04 17.39 -1.74
CA ASP A 137 0.22 18.59 -1.97
C ASP A 137 -0.46 19.10 -0.69
N TYR A 138 -0.80 18.19 0.24
CA TYR A 138 -1.61 18.54 1.42
C TYR A 138 -0.93 18.18 2.75
N VAL A 139 -0.74 16.91 2.99
CA VAL A 139 -0.13 16.40 4.20
C VAL A 139 0.83 15.28 3.87
N MET A 140 2.01 15.30 4.47
CA MET A 140 2.95 14.18 4.41
C MET A 140 3.02 13.54 5.79
N LEU A 141 2.38 12.39 5.94
CA LEU A 141 2.45 11.61 7.16
C LEU A 141 3.84 10.97 7.30
N GLN A 142 4.22 10.66 8.51
CA GLN A 142 5.54 10.16 8.89
C GLN A 142 6.01 8.94 8.08
N GLU A 143 5.12 7.99 7.79
CA GLU A 143 5.45 6.82 6.96
C GLU A 143 5.68 7.22 5.49
N GLY A 144 4.87 8.16 4.96
CA GLY A 144 5.08 8.77 3.65
C GLY A 144 6.41 9.55 3.57
N TYR A 145 6.77 10.25 4.64
CA TYR A 145 8.06 10.93 4.74
C TYR A 145 9.23 9.93 4.72
N TYR A 146 9.14 8.86 5.52
CA TYR A 146 10.14 7.79 5.51
C TYR A 146 10.36 7.22 4.11
N LEU A 147 9.28 6.96 3.35
CA LEU A 147 9.38 6.55 1.95
C LEU A 147 10.06 7.62 1.09
N SER A 148 9.63 8.88 1.25
CA SER A 148 10.14 10.03 0.49
C SER A 148 11.64 10.25 0.66
N THR A 149 12.23 9.83 1.79
CA THR A 149 13.68 9.90 2.01
C THR A 149 14.49 8.96 1.12
N ALA A 150 13.87 8.10 0.32
CA ALA A 150 14.54 7.38 -0.77
C ALA A 150 14.75 8.24 -2.02
N ALA A 151 14.07 9.39 -2.14
CA ALA A 151 14.16 10.27 -3.30
C ALA A 151 15.45 11.09 -3.35
N ASP A 152 15.75 11.65 -4.52
CA ASP A 152 16.84 12.61 -4.71
C ASP A 152 16.44 13.99 -4.17
N ARG A 153 15.14 14.31 -4.27
CA ARG A 153 14.54 15.56 -3.78
C ARG A 153 13.16 15.29 -3.21
N ILE A 154 12.87 15.96 -2.10
CA ILE A 154 11.58 15.97 -1.45
C ILE A 154 11.03 17.38 -1.52
N TYR A 155 9.90 17.53 -2.19
CA TYR A 155 9.17 18.80 -2.28
C TYR A 155 7.81 18.67 -1.61
N ILE A 156 7.35 19.74 -0.98
CA ILE A 156 5.98 19.84 -0.48
C ILE A 156 5.35 21.16 -0.95
N ASN A 157 4.03 21.19 -1.02
CA ASN A 157 3.30 22.42 -1.28
C ASN A 157 3.54 23.40 -0.12
N PRO A 158 3.68 24.72 -0.38
CA PRO A 158 3.85 25.73 0.70
C PRO A 158 2.76 25.71 1.78
N SER A 159 1.56 25.23 1.44
CA SER A 159 0.44 25.06 2.39
C SER A 159 0.35 23.65 2.99
N SER A 160 1.27 22.77 2.68
CA SER A 160 1.32 21.39 3.18
C SER A 160 1.84 21.33 4.61
N THR A 161 1.60 20.20 5.27
CA THR A 161 2.18 19.88 6.57
C THR A 161 2.97 18.58 6.51
N LEU A 162 4.03 18.48 7.32
CA LEU A 162 4.81 17.27 7.52
C LEU A 162 4.58 16.75 8.95
N ASP A 163 3.81 15.67 9.08
CA ASP A 163 3.49 15.06 10.38
C ASP A 163 4.60 14.09 10.81
N PHE A 164 5.67 14.66 11.37
CA PHE A 164 6.83 13.92 11.88
C PHE A 164 6.91 14.07 13.40
N LYS A 165 6.37 13.08 14.16
CA LYS A 165 6.10 13.19 15.61
C LYS A 165 6.44 11.95 16.44
N GLY A 166 6.95 10.89 15.87
CA GLY A 166 7.22 9.65 16.58
C GLY A 166 6.08 8.63 16.48
N LEU A 167 6.20 7.54 17.23
CA LEU A 167 5.24 6.44 17.25
C LEU A 167 4.57 6.34 18.61
N SER A 168 3.26 6.17 18.64
CA SER A 168 2.47 5.90 19.81
C SER A 168 1.49 4.77 19.58
N GLY A 169 1.09 4.09 20.65
CA GLY A 169 0.02 3.10 20.64
C GLY A 169 -0.98 3.42 21.74
N GLU A 170 -2.25 3.41 21.42
CA GLU A 170 -3.35 3.60 22.37
C GLU A 170 -4.08 2.27 22.55
N ILE A 171 -4.29 1.87 23.81
CA ILE A 171 -4.97 0.63 24.18
C ILE A 171 -6.15 0.97 25.06
N MET A 172 -7.34 0.61 24.61
CA MET A 172 -8.57 0.76 25.39
C MET A 172 -8.73 -0.39 26.39
N PHE A 173 -9.10 -0.04 27.63
CA PHE A 173 -9.40 -1.00 28.69
C PHE A 173 -10.89 -1.03 29.00
N TYR A 174 -11.49 -2.21 28.99
CA TYR A 174 -12.93 -2.42 29.07
C TYR A 174 -13.39 -2.98 30.41
N LYS A 175 -12.47 -3.35 31.32
CA LYS A 175 -12.76 -3.98 32.62
C LYS A 175 -13.88 -3.26 33.38
N ASN A 176 -13.73 -1.96 33.62
CA ASN A 176 -14.70 -1.18 34.40
C ASN A 176 -16.08 -1.07 33.70
N ALA A 177 -16.12 -1.10 32.37
CA ALA A 177 -17.37 -1.10 31.63
C ALA A 177 -18.06 -2.47 31.74
N LEU A 178 -17.31 -3.57 31.63
CA LEU A 178 -17.83 -4.94 31.77
C LEU A 178 -18.36 -5.19 33.18
N GLU A 179 -17.64 -4.77 34.22
CA GLU A 179 -18.12 -4.86 35.63
C GLU A 179 -19.43 -4.11 35.83
N LYS A 180 -19.62 -2.91 35.26
CA LYS A 180 -20.89 -2.16 35.34
C LYS A 180 -22.03 -2.85 34.60
N LEU A 181 -21.74 -3.66 33.60
CA LEU A 181 -22.71 -4.47 32.85
C LEU A 181 -22.96 -5.82 33.51
N GLY A 182 -22.31 -6.13 34.63
CA GLY A 182 -22.41 -7.42 35.30
C GLY A 182 -21.75 -8.58 34.58
N VAL A 183 -20.77 -8.27 33.68
CA VAL A 183 -20.04 -9.29 32.93
C VAL A 183 -18.70 -9.56 33.62
N GLU A 184 -18.52 -10.83 34.04
CA GLU A 184 -17.24 -11.33 34.57
C GLU A 184 -16.44 -12.00 33.47
N VAL A 185 -15.20 -11.55 33.25
CA VAL A 185 -14.30 -12.10 32.23
C VAL A 185 -13.37 -13.12 32.86
N GLN A 186 -13.48 -14.39 32.41
CA GLN A 186 -12.58 -15.46 32.84
C GLN A 186 -11.52 -15.70 31.79
N VAL A 187 -10.23 -15.68 32.19
CA VAL A 187 -9.09 -15.79 31.29
C VAL A 187 -8.22 -16.98 31.71
N THR A 188 -7.93 -17.84 30.75
CA THR A 188 -6.89 -18.86 30.87
C THR A 188 -5.71 -18.49 30.00
N ARG A 189 -4.59 -18.10 30.60
CA ARG A 189 -3.35 -17.74 29.90
C ARG A 189 -2.14 -18.37 30.55
N HIS A 190 -1.11 -18.61 29.76
CA HIS A 190 0.18 -19.05 30.25
C HIS A 190 1.30 -18.13 29.73
N GLY A 191 2.11 -17.62 30.66
CA GLY A 191 3.24 -16.72 30.36
C GLY A 191 2.91 -15.23 30.58
N LYS A 192 3.94 -14.49 31.05
CA LYS A 192 3.83 -13.09 31.48
C LYS A 192 3.55 -12.13 30.31
N PHE A 193 4.09 -12.42 29.12
CA PHE A 193 3.97 -11.57 27.93
C PHE A 193 2.74 -11.85 27.07
N LYS A 194 1.72 -12.55 27.62
CA LYS A 194 0.44 -12.78 26.95
C LYS A 194 -0.55 -11.67 27.28
N GLY A 195 -0.26 -10.46 26.78
CA GLY A 195 -1.00 -9.22 27.12
C GLY A 195 -2.33 -9.00 26.39
N ALA A 196 -2.66 -9.79 25.35
CA ALA A 196 -3.86 -9.58 24.51
C ALA A 196 -5.19 -9.58 25.29
N VAL A 197 -5.25 -10.19 26.46
CA VAL A 197 -6.45 -10.25 27.32
C VAL A 197 -6.49 -9.15 28.39
N GLU A 198 -5.42 -8.41 28.60
CA GLU A 198 -5.33 -7.36 29.63
C GLU A 198 -6.40 -6.28 29.50
N PRO A 199 -6.80 -5.84 28.30
CA PRO A 199 -7.89 -4.88 28.15
C PRO A 199 -9.22 -5.27 28.81
N PHE A 200 -9.44 -6.57 29.01
CA PHE A 200 -10.70 -7.07 29.57
C PHE A 200 -10.63 -7.32 31.08
N ILE A 201 -9.42 -7.43 31.66
CA ILE A 201 -9.22 -7.83 33.06
C ILE A 201 -8.40 -6.82 33.88
N LEU A 202 -7.76 -5.86 33.24
CA LEU A 202 -6.99 -4.79 33.87
C LEU A 202 -7.54 -3.42 33.49
N ASP A 203 -7.10 -2.37 34.16
CA ASP A 203 -7.41 -0.97 33.89
C ASP A 203 -6.22 -0.21 33.29
N LYS A 204 -5.05 -0.84 33.23
CA LYS A 204 -3.82 -0.36 32.62
C LYS A 204 -2.94 -1.54 32.20
N LEU A 205 -1.92 -1.27 31.40
CA LEU A 205 -0.93 -2.26 31.00
C LEU A 205 -0.21 -2.87 32.22
N SER A 206 0.07 -4.19 32.16
CA SER A 206 1.05 -4.78 33.04
C SER A 206 2.46 -4.28 32.69
N PRO A 207 3.41 -4.27 33.66
CA PRO A 207 4.80 -3.88 33.39
C PRO A 207 5.43 -4.67 32.25
N GLU A 208 5.15 -5.97 32.18
CA GLU A 208 5.67 -6.88 31.14
C GLU A 208 5.11 -6.53 29.74
N ASN A 209 3.82 -6.22 29.65
CA ASN A 209 3.21 -5.83 28.37
C ASN A 209 3.65 -4.42 27.96
N GLU A 210 3.80 -3.51 28.90
CA GLU A 210 4.37 -2.18 28.64
C GLU A 210 5.80 -2.27 28.11
N GLU A 211 6.67 -3.11 28.71
CA GLU A 211 8.02 -3.39 28.23
C GLU A 211 8.01 -3.93 26.80
N GLN A 212 7.15 -4.91 26.52
CA GLN A 212 7.02 -5.50 25.19
C GLN A 212 6.62 -4.47 24.12
N ILE A 213 5.63 -3.62 24.42
CA ILE A 213 5.14 -2.59 23.49
C ILE A 213 6.22 -1.53 23.29
N LYS A 214 6.88 -1.06 24.35
CA LYS A 214 7.98 -0.08 24.26
C LYS A 214 9.14 -0.62 23.42
N SER A 215 9.51 -1.89 23.63
CA SER A 215 10.56 -2.56 22.86
C SER A 215 10.20 -2.64 21.36
N TYR A 216 8.99 -3.05 21.07
CA TYR A 216 8.50 -3.18 19.70
C TYR A 216 8.44 -1.82 18.97
N ILE A 217 7.74 -0.83 19.55
CA ILE A 217 7.61 0.52 18.98
C ILE A 217 8.96 1.22 18.89
N GLY A 218 9.77 1.12 19.94
CA GLY A 218 11.12 1.72 19.99
C GLY A 218 12.05 1.14 18.95
N SER A 219 11.96 -0.17 18.67
CA SER A 219 12.74 -0.83 17.61
C SER A 219 12.38 -0.29 16.22
N ILE A 220 11.09 -0.16 15.92
CA ILE A 220 10.62 0.42 14.65
C ILE A 220 11.10 1.86 14.53
N TRP A 221 10.88 2.68 15.56
CA TRP A 221 11.28 4.09 15.57
C TRP A 221 12.78 4.27 15.37
N SER A 222 13.59 3.52 16.10
CA SER A 222 15.05 3.57 15.99
C SER A 222 15.53 3.23 14.58
N HIS A 223 14.91 2.22 13.93
CA HIS A 223 15.22 1.87 12.55
C HIS A 223 14.85 3.01 11.59
N VAL A 224 13.64 3.56 11.71
CA VAL A 224 13.14 4.65 10.85
C VAL A 224 14.03 5.89 10.97
N ILE A 225 14.36 6.29 12.22
CA ILE A 225 15.24 7.44 12.49
C ILE A 225 16.64 7.23 11.90
N ALA A 226 17.23 6.04 12.07
CA ALA A 226 18.54 5.74 11.51
C ALA A 226 18.56 5.88 9.99
N GLU A 227 17.53 5.38 9.31
CA GLU A 227 17.42 5.46 7.86
C GLU A 227 17.15 6.89 7.35
N ILE A 228 16.32 7.67 8.07
CA ILE A 228 16.10 9.09 7.76
C ILE A 228 17.38 9.89 8.00
N SER A 229 18.05 9.67 9.13
CA SER A 229 19.33 10.31 9.48
C SER A 229 20.36 10.12 8.38
N LYS A 230 20.53 8.89 7.91
CA LYS A 230 21.44 8.57 6.81
C LYS A 230 21.05 9.26 5.49
N ALA A 231 19.76 9.35 5.20
CA ALA A 231 19.26 9.93 3.95
C ALA A 231 19.34 11.46 3.93
N ARG A 232 19.07 12.11 5.07
CA ARG A 232 19.01 13.58 5.18
C ARG A 232 20.27 14.22 5.71
N GLY A 233 21.21 13.45 6.27
CA GLY A 233 22.41 13.96 6.92
C GLY A 233 22.12 14.68 8.25
N ILE A 234 20.98 14.43 8.86
CA ILE A 234 20.57 15.01 10.16
C ILE A 234 20.80 13.95 11.24
N SER A 235 21.40 14.35 12.38
CA SER A 235 21.65 13.39 13.44
C SER A 235 20.36 12.81 14.03
N ALA A 236 20.40 11.56 14.51
CA ALA A 236 19.25 10.91 15.15
C ALA A 236 18.71 11.74 16.35
N ASP A 237 19.60 12.33 17.15
CA ASP A 237 19.20 13.18 18.27
C ASP A 237 18.47 14.46 17.80
N SER A 238 18.94 15.07 16.70
CA SER A 238 18.26 16.23 16.12
C SER A 238 16.89 15.84 15.57
N LEU A 239 16.78 14.70 14.87
CA LEU A 239 15.50 14.20 14.38
C LEU A 239 14.50 13.91 15.50
N ASN A 240 14.96 13.32 16.61
CA ASN A 240 14.10 13.10 17.78
C ASN A 240 13.62 14.44 18.37
N LYS A 241 14.50 15.45 18.51
CA LYS A 241 14.11 16.78 18.97
C LYS A 241 13.10 17.46 18.03
N LEU A 242 13.27 17.30 16.71
CA LEU A 242 12.31 17.82 15.72
C LEU A 242 10.94 17.15 15.86
N ALA A 243 10.92 15.83 16.11
CA ALA A 243 9.70 15.07 16.35
C ALA A 243 9.01 15.49 17.67
N ASP A 244 9.77 15.60 18.76
CA ASP A 244 9.26 15.97 20.08
C ASP A 244 8.66 17.39 20.11
N ASN A 245 9.27 18.33 19.40
CA ASN A 245 8.87 19.74 19.40
C ASN A 245 7.95 20.11 18.22
N LEU A 246 7.69 19.18 17.29
CA LEU A 246 6.89 19.41 16.07
C LEU A 246 7.40 20.60 15.22
N THR A 247 8.68 20.93 15.30
CA THR A 247 9.24 22.11 14.61
C THR A 247 9.25 22.00 13.08
N GLY A 248 9.18 20.78 12.56
CA GLY A 248 9.05 20.52 11.14
C GLY A 248 7.61 20.36 10.64
N TYR A 249 6.59 20.62 11.47
CA TYR A 249 5.19 20.35 11.11
C TYR A 249 4.68 21.25 9.99
N VAL A 250 4.94 22.55 10.03
CA VAL A 250 4.60 23.49 8.95
C VAL A 250 5.67 23.46 7.85
N ALA A 251 5.27 23.78 6.62
CA ALA A 251 6.13 23.67 5.44
C ALA A 251 7.46 24.43 5.59
N ASP A 252 7.40 25.69 6.06
CA ASP A 252 8.61 26.52 6.27
C ASP A 252 9.54 25.87 7.28
N GLY A 253 9.00 25.39 8.43
CA GLY A 253 9.79 24.67 9.44
C GLY A 253 10.40 23.37 8.91
N ALA A 254 9.70 22.63 8.03
CA ALA A 254 10.24 21.45 7.39
C ALA A 254 11.44 21.79 6.47
N LEU A 255 11.36 22.91 5.74
CA LEU A 255 12.43 23.38 4.88
C LEU A 255 13.62 23.89 5.70
N GLU A 256 13.40 24.76 6.68
CA GLU A 256 14.44 25.34 7.54
C GLU A 256 15.24 24.27 8.30
N ASN A 257 14.57 23.20 8.72
CA ASN A 257 15.21 22.08 9.42
C ASN A 257 15.78 21.00 8.49
N GLY A 258 15.77 21.22 7.17
CA GLY A 258 16.34 20.29 6.20
C GLY A 258 15.58 19.00 6.01
N LEU A 259 14.32 18.92 6.49
CA LEU A 259 13.47 17.74 6.31
C LEU A 259 13.00 17.60 4.85
N VAL A 260 12.83 18.73 4.14
CA VAL A 260 12.48 18.77 2.71
C VAL A 260 13.47 19.66 1.96
N ASP A 261 13.49 19.55 0.63
CA ASP A 261 14.44 20.26 -0.24
C ASP A 261 13.86 21.52 -0.88
N GLY A 262 12.55 21.73 -0.76
CA GLY A 262 11.91 22.94 -1.29
C GLY A 262 10.40 22.93 -1.14
N LEU A 263 9.84 24.12 -1.19
CA LEU A 263 8.41 24.38 -1.20
C LEU A 263 8.01 24.77 -2.62
N VAL A 264 7.20 23.95 -3.28
CA VAL A 264 6.81 24.16 -4.68
C VAL A 264 5.33 23.91 -4.89
N TYR A 265 4.70 24.72 -5.72
CA TYR A 265 3.36 24.41 -6.22
C TYR A 265 3.41 23.33 -7.31
N ARG A 266 2.27 22.72 -7.59
CA ARG A 266 2.15 21.59 -8.51
C ARG A 266 2.63 21.88 -9.93
N ASP A 267 2.40 23.07 -10.44
CA ASP A 267 2.85 23.52 -11.75
C ASP A 267 4.38 23.55 -11.85
N ALA A 268 5.05 24.15 -10.86
CA ALA A 268 6.50 24.19 -10.77
C ALA A 268 7.13 22.77 -10.62
N LEU A 269 6.43 21.86 -9.90
CA LEU A 269 6.81 20.45 -9.85
C LEU A 269 6.77 19.83 -11.25
N ILE A 270 5.68 20.03 -11.99
CA ILE A 270 5.53 19.48 -13.35
C ILE A 270 6.64 19.98 -14.27
N ASP A 271 6.98 21.27 -14.21
CA ASP A 271 8.07 21.83 -15.00
C ASP A 271 9.43 21.25 -14.58
N THR A 272 9.65 21.03 -13.29
CA THR A 272 10.83 20.33 -12.78
C THR A 272 10.93 18.90 -13.35
N LEU A 273 9.82 18.15 -13.37
CA LEU A 273 9.78 16.80 -13.93
C LEU A 273 10.06 16.80 -15.43
N LYS A 274 9.52 17.76 -16.21
CA LYS A 274 9.79 17.91 -17.64
C LYS A 274 11.29 18.12 -17.89
N ILE A 275 11.87 19.12 -17.23
CA ILE A 275 13.30 19.46 -17.38
C ILE A 275 14.18 18.26 -17.03
N ARG A 276 13.90 17.59 -15.93
CA ARG A 276 14.65 16.38 -15.50
C ARG A 276 14.48 15.21 -16.45
N SER A 277 13.39 15.16 -17.21
CA SER A 277 13.14 14.15 -18.23
C SER A 277 13.73 14.50 -19.60
N GLY A 278 14.38 15.66 -19.75
CA GLY A 278 14.94 16.11 -21.01
C GLY A 278 13.91 16.78 -21.94
N LEU A 279 12.82 17.26 -21.38
CA LEU A 279 11.76 18.01 -22.08
C LEU A 279 11.87 19.51 -21.79
N THR A 280 11.23 20.34 -22.60
CA THR A 280 11.01 21.76 -22.31
C THR A 280 9.75 21.97 -21.48
N THR A 281 9.54 23.15 -20.92
CA THR A 281 8.34 23.51 -20.16
C THR A 281 7.08 23.50 -21.01
N ASP A 282 7.18 23.69 -22.32
CA ASP A 282 6.07 23.68 -23.26
C ASP A 282 5.65 22.27 -23.70
N ASP A 283 6.51 21.28 -23.50
CA ASP A 283 6.25 19.89 -23.86
C ASP A 283 5.23 19.25 -22.92
N LYS A 284 4.55 18.20 -23.42
CA LYS A 284 3.70 17.36 -22.59
C LYS A 284 4.50 16.20 -21.99
N ILE A 285 4.52 16.09 -20.68
CA ILE A 285 5.10 14.96 -19.97
C ILE A 285 4.06 13.85 -19.78
N MET A 286 4.42 12.62 -20.07
CA MET A 286 3.59 11.46 -19.78
C MET A 286 3.90 10.93 -18.40
N MET A 287 2.93 11.03 -17.48
CA MET A 287 2.99 10.43 -16.14
C MET A 287 2.24 9.10 -16.15
N VAL A 288 2.95 8.00 -15.91
CA VAL A 288 2.44 6.63 -15.99
C VAL A 288 2.18 6.10 -14.60
N PRO A 289 0.91 5.85 -14.22
CA PRO A 289 0.59 5.25 -12.93
C PRO A 289 1.20 3.84 -12.80
N MET A 290 1.65 3.49 -11.60
CA MET A 290 2.33 2.21 -11.30
C MET A 290 1.50 0.99 -11.73
N HIS A 291 0.19 0.98 -11.45
CA HIS A 291 -0.71 -0.13 -11.84
C HIS A 291 -0.85 -0.31 -13.36
N LYS A 292 -0.76 0.77 -14.14
CA LYS A 292 -0.77 0.69 -15.61
C LYS A 292 0.56 0.17 -16.15
N TYR A 293 1.67 0.53 -15.50
CA TYR A 293 2.99 0.08 -15.90
C TYR A 293 3.19 -1.43 -15.71
N THR A 294 2.48 -2.07 -14.79
CA THR A 294 2.47 -3.54 -14.61
C THR A 294 2.13 -4.28 -15.92
N LYS A 295 1.27 -3.70 -16.77
CA LYS A 295 0.84 -4.28 -18.03
C LYS A 295 1.80 -4.04 -19.21
N VAL A 296 2.83 -3.25 -19.00
CA VAL A 296 3.86 -2.99 -20.04
C VAL A 296 4.82 -4.17 -20.11
N PRO A 297 5.11 -4.72 -21.28
CA PRO A 297 6.09 -5.79 -21.43
C PRO A 297 7.47 -5.40 -20.92
N GLU A 298 8.22 -6.38 -20.45
CA GLU A 298 9.62 -6.13 -20.07
C GLU A 298 10.48 -5.76 -21.30
N PRO A 299 11.37 -4.76 -21.17
CA PRO A 299 12.21 -4.28 -22.28
C PRO A 299 13.19 -5.34 -22.80
N SER A 300 13.60 -6.28 -21.98
CA SER A 300 14.48 -7.37 -22.35
C SER A 300 13.85 -8.73 -21.96
N LYS A 301 13.92 -9.70 -22.87
CA LYS A 301 13.62 -11.09 -22.53
C LYS A 301 14.71 -11.58 -21.57
N THR A 302 14.40 -11.63 -20.30
CA THR A 302 15.19 -12.43 -19.35
C THR A 302 15.24 -13.86 -19.87
N VAL A 303 16.43 -14.46 -19.87
CA VAL A 303 16.60 -15.87 -20.22
C VAL A 303 15.65 -16.68 -19.32
N SER A 304 14.64 -17.29 -19.91
CA SER A 304 13.68 -18.11 -19.19
C SER A 304 14.40 -19.36 -18.68
N SER A 305 14.77 -19.37 -17.42
CA SER A 305 15.20 -20.61 -16.76
C SER A 305 14.01 -21.54 -16.59
N LYS A 306 14.23 -22.84 -16.77
CA LYS A 306 13.24 -23.85 -16.38
C LYS A 306 13.10 -23.95 -14.86
N ASP A 307 14.16 -23.60 -14.13
CA ASP A 307 14.18 -23.63 -12.67
C ASP A 307 13.52 -22.39 -12.09
N ARG A 308 12.66 -22.59 -11.09
CA ARG A 308 11.83 -21.56 -10.46
C ARG A 308 12.00 -21.53 -8.95
N ILE A 309 11.78 -20.37 -8.37
CA ILE A 309 11.53 -20.18 -6.93
C ILE A 309 10.05 -19.86 -6.80
N SER A 310 9.30 -20.67 -6.05
CA SER A 310 7.89 -20.42 -5.75
C SER A 310 7.78 -19.52 -4.52
N VAL A 311 7.07 -18.38 -4.63
CA VAL A 311 6.76 -17.51 -3.50
C VAL A 311 5.30 -17.67 -3.17
N ILE A 312 5.01 -18.17 -1.97
CA ILE A 312 3.65 -18.37 -1.46
C ILE A 312 3.34 -17.24 -0.49
N TYR A 313 2.32 -16.44 -0.81
CA TYR A 313 1.86 -15.35 0.04
C TYR A 313 0.76 -15.86 0.97
N ALA A 314 0.95 -15.70 2.27
CA ALA A 314 0.01 -16.09 3.31
C ALA A 314 -0.37 -14.85 4.12
N SER A 315 -1.50 -14.23 3.77
CA SER A 315 -1.97 -12.98 4.38
C SER A 315 -3.28 -13.18 5.14
N GLY A 316 -3.42 -12.56 6.30
CA GLY A 316 -4.61 -12.58 7.14
C GLY A 316 -4.52 -13.52 8.33
N THR A 317 -5.63 -13.66 9.05
CA THR A 317 -5.72 -14.49 10.26
C THR A 317 -5.57 -15.97 9.93
N ILE A 318 -4.77 -16.69 10.73
CA ILE A 318 -4.59 -18.14 10.57
C ILE A 318 -5.84 -18.85 11.11
N ALA A 319 -6.45 -19.71 10.27
CA ALA A 319 -7.66 -20.44 10.58
C ALA A 319 -7.54 -21.94 10.26
N MET A 320 -8.37 -22.75 10.92
CA MET A 320 -8.49 -24.16 10.59
C MET A 320 -9.27 -24.35 9.28
N GLY A 321 -9.02 -25.47 8.61
CA GLY A 321 -9.73 -25.81 7.36
C GLY A 321 -9.17 -25.11 6.12
N ARG A 322 -10.03 -24.88 5.12
CA ARG A 322 -9.59 -24.34 3.84
C ARG A 322 -9.39 -22.83 3.83
N GLY A 323 -10.05 -22.11 4.75
CA GLY A 323 -10.02 -20.65 4.77
C GLY A 323 -10.76 -20.01 3.58
N ASN A 324 -10.54 -18.71 3.42
CA ASN A 324 -11.04 -17.88 2.31
C ASN A 324 -9.99 -16.83 1.90
N GLU A 325 -10.34 -15.85 1.07
CA GLU A 325 -9.41 -14.82 0.60
C GLU A 325 -8.90 -13.89 1.74
N SER A 326 -9.60 -13.84 2.88
CA SER A 326 -9.24 -12.95 4.01
C SER A 326 -8.47 -13.67 5.12
N ASN A 327 -8.25 -14.99 5.01
CA ASN A 327 -7.56 -15.76 6.04
C ASN A 327 -6.69 -16.90 5.48
N ILE A 328 -5.74 -17.32 6.29
CA ILE A 328 -4.79 -18.39 6.00
C ILE A 328 -5.40 -19.71 6.46
N GLY A 329 -6.01 -20.46 5.53
CA GLY A 329 -6.57 -21.79 5.83
C GLY A 329 -5.49 -22.87 5.75
N GLY A 330 -5.24 -23.56 6.87
CA GLY A 330 -4.16 -24.57 6.97
C GLY A 330 -4.21 -25.64 5.88
N ASN A 331 -5.41 -26.11 5.50
CA ASN A 331 -5.56 -27.15 4.47
C ASN A 331 -5.19 -26.62 3.07
N SER A 332 -5.65 -25.42 2.71
CA SER A 332 -5.36 -24.83 1.39
C SER A 332 -3.87 -24.57 1.21
N TYR A 333 -3.21 -24.03 2.24
CA TYR A 333 -1.76 -23.79 2.18
C TYR A 333 -0.95 -25.07 2.20
N SER A 334 -1.39 -26.09 2.93
CA SER A 334 -0.78 -27.43 2.89
C SER A 334 -0.84 -28.05 1.48
N ASP A 335 -2.01 -27.93 0.82
CA ASP A 335 -2.20 -28.43 -0.54
C ASP A 335 -1.33 -27.66 -1.54
N LEU A 336 -1.24 -26.33 -1.40
CA LEU A 336 -0.41 -25.46 -2.24
C LEU A 336 1.08 -25.79 -2.09
N ILE A 337 1.59 -25.88 -0.86
CA ILE A 337 2.97 -26.25 -0.59
C ILE A 337 3.29 -27.65 -1.15
N ARG A 338 2.36 -28.60 -1.00
CA ARG A 338 2.52 -29.96 -1.55
C ARG A 338 2.57 -29.96 -3.07
N LYS A 339 1.76 -29.12 -3.74
CA LYS A 339 1.77 -28.95 -5.19
C LYS A 339 3.12 -28.43 -5.66
N GLU A 340 3.60 -27.32 -5.08
CA GLU A 340 4.87 -26.70 -5.44
C GLU A 340 6.07 -27.63 -5.17
N ARG A 341 6.05 -28.38 -4.06
CA ARG A 341 7.09 -29.38 -3.74
C ARG A 341 7.18 -30.50 -4.76
N LYS A 342 6.08 -30.88 -5.42
CA LYS A 342 6.04 -31.95 -6.42
C LYS A 342 6.46 -31.49 -7.82
N ASP A 343 6.50 -30.18 -8.06
CA ASP A 343 6.94 -29.62 -9.34
C ASP A 343 8.47 -29.66 -9.43
N SER A 344 9.00 -30.45 -10.35
CA SER A 344 10.45 -30.64 -10.55
C SER A 344 11.18 -29.36 -10.97
N THR A 345 10.47 -28.36 -11.49
CA THR A 345 11.02 -27.06 -11.87
C THR A 345 11.18 -26.13 -10.66
N VAL A 346 10.47 -26.38 -9.55
CA VAL A 346 10.57 -25.60 -8.32
C VAL A 346 11.77 -26.06 -7.51
N LYS A 347 12.79 -25.20 -7.35
CA LYS A 347 14.01 -25.49 -6.60
C LYS A 347 13.99 -25.00 -5.17
N ALA A 348 13.15 -23.99 -4.88
CA ALA A 348 12.94 -23.47 -3.54
C ALA A 348 11.52 -22.95 -3.38
N ILE A 349 11.01 -22.98 -2.14
CA ILE A 349 9.73 -22.40 -1.76
C ILE A 349 10.00 -21.33 -0.70
N VAL A 350 9.53 -20.13 -0.93
CA VAL A 350 9.53 -19.02 0.04
C VAL A 350 8.10 -18.84 0.53
N LEU A 351 7.88 -19.02 1.83
CA LEU A 351 6.59 -18.71 2.46
C LEU A 351 6.68 -17.32 3.07
N ARG A 352 5.97 -16.35 2.46
CA ARG A 352 5.83 -14.99 2.99
C ARG A 352 4.56 -14.91 3.82
N VAL A 353 4.71 -14.71 5.13
CA VAL A 353 3.58 -14.67 6.07
C VAL A 353 3.36 -13.22 6.53
N ASN A 354 2.12 -12.74 6.40
CA ASN A 354 1.65 -11.47 6.92
C ASN A 354 0.36 -11.73 7.72
N SER A 355 0.52 -11.99 9.00
CA SER A 355 -0.57 -12.38 9.90
C SER A 355 -0.48 -11.63 11.21
N PRO A 356 -1.63 -11.17 11.79
CA PRO A 356 -1.68 -10.48 13.07
C PRO A 356 -1.31 -11.38 14.25
#